data_4e549f6b878cce0002df23e05a5f2a03
#
_entry.id   4e549f6b878cce0002df23e05a5f2a03
#
_cell.length_a   1.000
_cell.length_b   1.000
_cell.length_c   1.000
_cell.angle_alpha   90.00
_cell.angle_beta   90.00
_cell.angle_gamma   90.00
#
_symmetry.space_group_name_H-M   'P 1'
#
loop_
_entity.id
_entity.type
_entity.pdbx_description
1 polymer ?
#
loop_
_entity_poly.entity_id
_entity_poly.type
_entity_poly.pdbx_seq_one_letter_code
_entity_poly.pdbx_strand_id
1 'polypeptide(L)'
;LPNLQDLGKLHIGEDTIEILRCDLALEMRAIPDLRVAIAHAESIRDYVTRELLEDILEGEEEHVDWLETQLSLIDKVSIQNYLQEKMHE
;
A
#
# COMPACT_ATOMS: atom_id res chain seq x y z
N LEU A 1 -3.09 14.77 -4.21
CA LEU A 1 -4.32 13.98 -4.09
C LEU A 1 -5.41 14.58 -4.96
N PRO A 2 -6.17 13.77 -5.66
CA PRO A 2 -7.31 14.28 -6.41
C PRO A 2 -8.36 14.84 -5.44
N ASN A 3 -9.07 15.88 -5.86
CA ASN A 3 -10.16 16.41 -5.05
C ASN A 3 -11.42 15.54 -5.22
N LEU A 4 -12.47 15.81 -4.45
CA LEU A 4 -13.69 15.01 -4.49
C LEU A 4 -14.38 15.02 -5.86
N GLN A 5 -14.27 16.12 -6.60
CA GLN A 5 -14.82 16.20 -7.94
C GLN A 5 -14.08 15.29 -8.92
N ASP A 6 -12.76 15.21 -8.78
CA ASP A 6 -11.94 14.32 -9.61
C ASP A 6 -12.23 12.86 -9.29
N LEU A 7 -12.44 12.53 -8.01
CA LEU A 7 -12.80 11.19 -7.61
C LEU A 7 -14.11 10.71 -8.26
N GLY A 8 -15.07 11.61 -8.46
CA GLY A 8 -16.33 11.27 -9.10
C GLY A 8 -16.20 10.93 -10.59
N LYS A 9 -15.07 11.28 -11.20
CA LYS A 9 -14.77 10.98 -12.61
C LYS A 9 -13.95 9.72 -12.80
N LEU A 10 -13.50 9.10 -11.73
CA LEU A 10 -12.63 7.92 -11.80
C LEU A 10 -13.42 6.68 -12.23
N HIS A 11 -12.79 5.87 -13.06
CA HIS A 11 -13.29 4.53 -13.41
C HIS A 11 -13.02 3.60 -12.21
N ILE A 12 -14.07 3.03 -11.65
CA ILE A 12 -13.98 2.30 -10.38
C ILE A 12 -12.96 1.17 -10.41
N GLY A 13 -12.78 0.49 -11.55
CA GLY A 13 -11.82 -0.62 -11.65
C GLY A 13 -10.37 -0.17 -11.76
N GLU A 14 -10.06 0.60 -12.79
CA GLU A 14 -8.68 0.99 -13.12
C GLU A 14 -8.11 1.99 -12.12
N ASP A 15 -8.92 2.96 -11.70
CA ASP A 15 -8.45 4.03 -10.83
C ASP A 15 -8.25 3.55 -9.40
N THR A 16 -9.04 2.58 -8.95
CA THR A 16 -8.83 1.95 -7.64
C THR A 16 -7.49 1.23 -7.60
N ILE A 17 -7.14 0.49 -8.66
CA ILE A 17 -5.84 -0.18 -8.76
C ILE A 17 -4.71 0.84 -8.70
N GLU A 18 -4.85 1.95 -9.42
CA GLU A 18 -3.83 2.99 -9.44
C GLU A 18 -3.65 3.64 -8.07
N ILE A 19 -4.74 3.91 -7.36
CA ILE A 19 -4.70 4.46 -6.01
C ILE A 19 -3.96 3.49 -5.07
N LEU A 20 -4.28 2.19 -5.13
CA LEU A 20 -3.62 1.19 -4.31
C LEU A 20 -2.12 1.09 -4.63
N ARG A 21 -1.75 1.16 -5.90
CA ARG A 21 -0.35 1.16 -6.31
C ARG A 21 0.40 2.40 -5.84
N CYS A 22 -0.23 3.56 -5.89
CA CYS A 22 0.36 4.80 -5.37
C CYS A 22 0.59 4.72 -3.87
N ASP A 23 -0.39 4.22 -3.13
CA ASP A 23 -0.27 3.99 -1.69
C ASP A 23 0.89 3.05 -1.39
N LEU A 24 0.97 1.94 -2.12
CA LEU A 24 2.06 0.98 -1.95
C LEU A 24 3.42 1.63 -2.20
N ALA A 25 3.54 2.44 -3.26
CA ALA A 25 4.78 3.12 -3.57
C ALA A 25 5.20 4.10 -2.47
N LEU A 26 4.23 4.80 -1.86
CA LEU A 26 4.49 5.71 -0.74
C LEU A 26 5.00 4.96 0.48
N GLU A 27 4.37 3.83 0.82
CA GLU A 27 4.78 3.00 1.95
C GLU A 27 6.19 2.42 1.73
N MET A 28 6.48 1.97 0.51
CA MET A 28 7.79 1.42 0.17
C MET A 28 8.91 2.47 0.26
N ARG A 29 8.59 3.75 0.13
CA ARG A 29 9.54 4.83 0.36
C ARG A 29 9.69 5.18 1.83
N ALA A 30 8.59 5.13 2.59
CA ALA A 30 8.58 5.50 4.00
C ALA A 30 9.31 4.48 4.88
N ILE A 31 9.20 3.19 4.55
CA ILE A 31 9.77 2.11 5.36
C ILE A 31 11.29 2.21 5.52
N PRO A 32 12.09 2.42 4.45
CA PRO A 32 13.53 2.60 4.63
C PRO A 32 13.89 3.79 5.53
N ASP A 33 13.15 4.89 5.43
CA ASP A 33 13.38 6.07 6.25
C ASP A 33 13.08 5.78 7.73
N LEU A 34 12.03 5.01 8.00
CA LEU A 34 11.72 4.57 9.36
C LEU A 34 12.84 3.70 9.93
N ARG A 35 13.39 2.79 9.13
CA ARG A 35 14.50 1.95 9.57
C ARG A 35 15.74 2.75 9.91
N VAL A 36 16.04 3.78 9.11
CA VAL A 36 17.15 4.69 9.41
C VAL A 36 16.90 5.45 10.70
N ALA A 37 15.69 5.95 10.90
CA ALA A 37 15.33 6.67 12.13
C ALA A 37 15.40 5.77 13.36
N ILE A 38 14.99 4.52 13.26
CA ILE A 38 15.08 3.53 14.35
C ILE A 38 16.55 3.30 14.71
N ALA A 39 17.41 3.09 13.71
CA ALA A 39 18.82 2.88 13.94
C ALA A 39 19.47 4.09 14.61
N HIS A 40 19.08 5.29 14.22
CA HIS A 40 19.57 6.52 14.83
C HIS A 40 19.13 6.62 16.30
N ALA A 41 17.84 6.40 16.57
CA ALA A 41 17.33 6.43 17.94
C ALA A 41 18.08 5.44 18.84
N GLU A 42 18.34 4.23 18.33
CA GLU A 42 19.12 3.24 19.07
C GLU A 42 20.55 3.71 19.31
N SER A 43 21.18 4.35 18.32
CA SER A 43 22.57 4.82 18.43
C SER A 43 22.75 5.87 19.50
N ILE A 44 21.75 6.70 19.74
CA ILE A 44 21.78 7.72 20.81
C ILE A 44 21.11 7.23 22.09
N ARG A 45 20.73 5.96 22.14
CA ARG A 45 20.08 5.30 23.28
C ARG A 45 18.72 5.93 23.65
N ASP A 46 18.01 6.46 22.67
CA ASP A 46 16.64 6.92 22.83
C ASP A 46 15.69 5.76 22.58
N TYR A 47 15.55 4.88 23.55
CA TYR A 47 14.77 3.66 23.42
C TYR A 47 13.27 3.91 23.37
N VAL A 48 12.81 5.00 23.94
CA VAL A 48 11.39 5.38 23.88
C VAL A 48 10.99 5.75 22.45
N THR A 49 11.79 6.58 21.80
CA THR A 49 11.57 6.94 20.40
C THR A 49 11.73 5.72 19.50
N ARG A 50 12.73 4.88 19.74
CA ARG A 50 12.91 3.65 18.97
C ARG A 50 11.67 2.77 19.03
N GLU A 51 11.13 2.54 20.21
CA GLU A 51 9.92 1.72 20.36
C GLU A 51 8.72 2.29 19.63
N LEU A 52 8.52 3.60 19.74
CA LEU A 52 7.45 4.28 19.01
C LEU A 52 7.59 4.09 17.50
N LEU A 53 8.80 4.28 16.97
CA LEU A 53 9.06 4.13 15.55
C LEU A 53 8.93 2.67 15.10
N GLU A 54 9.30 1.72 15.93
CA GLU A 54 9.11 0.29 15.65
C GLU A 54 7.64 -0.06 15.54
N ASP A 55 6.79 0.50 16.39
CA ASP A 55 5.34 0.31 16.31
C ASP A 55 4.77 0.89 15.00
N ILE A 56 5.25 2.05 14.61
CA ILE A 56 4.87 2.67 13.33
C ILE A 56 5.30 1.79 12.16
N LEU A 57 6.54 1.30 12.19
CA LEU A 57 7.06 0.41 11.15
C LEU A 57 6.24 -0.86 11.03
N GLU A 58 5.85 -1.47 12.13
CA GLU A 58 5.01 -2.66 12.13
C GLU A 58 3.67 -2.38 11.44
N GLY A 59 3.03 -1.25 11.75
CA GLY A 59 1.79 -0.84 11.10
C GLY A 59 1.97 -0.59 9.60
N GLU A 60 3.08 0.02 9.19
CA GLU A 60 3.38 0.26 7.79
C GLU A 60 3.61 -1.06 7.03
N GLU A 61 4.31 -2.01 7.64
CA GLU A 61 4.52 -3.32 7.03
C GLU A 61 3.23 -4.11 6.89
N GLU A 62 2.35 -4.04 7.87
CA GLU A 62 1.01 -4.64 7.78
C GLU A 62 0.19 -4.01 6.66
N HIS A 63 0.29 -2.68 6.51
CA HIS A 63 -0.40 -1.96 5.45
C HIS A 63 0.12 -2.36 4.06
N VAL A 64 1.43 -2.51 3.90
CA VAL A 64 2.04 -3.01 2.66
C VAL A 64 1.50 -4.39 2.32
N ASP A 65 1.46 -5.29 3.30
CA ASP A 65 0.94 -6.63 3.11
C ASP A 65 -0.52 -6.62 2.66
N TRP A 66 -1.33 -5.78 3.29
CA TRP A 66 -2.73 -5.60 2.93
C TRP A 66 -2.88 -5.09 1.49
N LEU A 67 -2.09 -4.06 1.12
CA LEU A 67 -2.13 -3.48 -0.23
C LEU A 67 -1.74 -4.52 -1.29
N GLU A 68 -0.66 -5.27 -1.05
CA GLU A 68 -0.22 -6.31 -1.96
C GLU A 68 -1.28 -7.41 -2.11
N THR A 69 -1.94 -7.77 -1.02
CA THR A 69 -3.02 -8.74 -1.03
C THR A 69 -4.20 -8.26 -1.87
N GLN A 70 -4.60 -7.00 -1.69
CA GLN A 70 -5.70 -6.43 -2.46
C GLN A 70 -5.38 -6.40 -3.96
N LEU A 71 -4.18 -5.95 -4.32
CA LEU A 71 -3.76 -5.92 -5.71
C LEU A 71 -3.74 -7.32 -6.33
N SER A 72 -3.29 -8.31 -5.59
CA SER A 72 -3.27 -9.70 -6.04
C SER A 72 -4.69 -10.23 -6.25
N LEU A 73 -5.60 -9.94 -5.33
CA LEU A 73 -7.00 -10.38 -5.45
C LEU A 73 -7.70 -9.73 -6.65
N ILE A 74 -7.48 -8.45 -6.87
CA ILE A 74 -8.06 -7.72 -8.01
C ILE A 74 -7.58 -8.34 -9.31
N ASP A 75 -6.30 -8.66 -9.40
CA ASP A 75 -5.71 -9.29 -10.58
C ASP A 75 -6.38 -10.63 -10.87
N LYS A 76 -6.56 -11.47 -9.85
CA LYS A 76 -7.19 -12.78 -9.99
C LYS A 76 -8.64 -12.68 -10.43
N VAL A 77 -9.40 -11.76 -9.84
CA VAL A 77 -10.80 -11.55 -10.19
C VAL A 77 -10.93 -11.04 -11.63
N SER A 78 -10.06 -10.12 -12.04
CA SER A 78 -10.06 -9.58 -13.40
C SER A 78 -9.76 -10.68 -14.43
N ILE A 79 -8.81 -11.55 -14.15
CA ILE A 79 -8.47 -12.68 -15.03
C ILE A 79 -9.64 -13.64 -15.12
N GLN A 80 -10.28 -13.97 -14.01
CA GLN A 80 -11.43 -14.88 -13.99
C GLN A 80 -12.60 -14.32 -14.79
N ASN A 81 -12.87 -13.03 -14.65
CA ASN A 81 -13.93 -12.37 -15.40
C ASN A 81 -13.65 -12.40 -16.91
N TYR A 82 -12.41 -12.13 -17.29
CA TYR A 82 -12.00 -12.21 -18.69
C TYR A 82 -12.19 -13.61 -19.25
N LEU A 83 -11.79 -14.63 -18.53
CA LEU A 83 -11.94 -16.02 -18.94
C LEU A 83 -13.41 -16.42 -19.07
N GLN A 84 -14.27 -15.96 -18.19
CA GLN A 84 -15.70 -16.21 -18.27
C GLN A 84 -16.33 -15.59 -19.53
N GLU A 85 -15.96 -14.37 -19.86
CA GLU A 85 -16.42 -13.73 -21.10
C GLU A 85 -16.03 -14.53 -22.33
N LYS A 86 -14.79 -15.03 -22.37
CA LYS A 86 -14.30 -15.85 -23.48
C LYS A 86 -15.05 -17.17 -23.59
N MET A 87 -15.46 -17.74 -22.48
CA MET A 87 -16.21 -18.99 -22.47
C MET A 87 -17.64 -18.85 -23.00
N HIS A 88 -18.21 -17.66 -22.95
CA HIS A 88 -19.56 -17.38 -23.42
C HIS A 88 -19.64 -16.99 -24.88
N GLU A 89 -18.52 -16.80 -25.54
CA GLU A 89 -18.44 -16.56 -26.97
C GLU A 89 -18.49 -17.88 -27.73
#